data_ea666ec5116f14b4a25951bfffd33de1
#
_entry.id   ea666ec5116f14b4a25951bfffd33de1
#
_cell.length_a   1.000
_cell.length_b   1.000
_cell.length_c   1.000
_cell.angle_alpha   90.00
_cell.angle_beta   90.00
_cell.angle_gamma   90.00
#
_symmetry.space_group_name_H-M   'P 1'
#
loop_
_entity.id
_entity.type
_entity.pdbx_description
1 polymer ?
#
loop_
_entity_poly.entity_id
_entity_poly.type
_entity_poly.pdbx_seq_one_letter_code
_entity_poly.pdbx_strand_id
1 'polypeptide(L)'
;LGAATFSSNWLSILSGNDYFTQTSPQLFTNFWSLAVEEQFYVIWPLLLVAVALILQRRWRLFAIAVGVLVVFSLTISTVLAAGEAPLSRVYYGTDTHMYGLLSGVLLAFAVPWSLYPPTDKHVLYTVSRPYGMVTFARVLISWVCLFALIPYAVLAHESAKFFIPWGLFGASLLTIGVIQGMLPDMVAGASELLRKVLSFPPLLWIGQRSYGLYLWHWPLAVIAHYLYGPDRSPLINLLVLALTLAVAELSYRFVETPVRRYGFRGCARMVWQWLRTDRMKLVPLSITVVVTGACFASTAMAVHSAPQMTSAQTAVENGKKAAQERLQAKKEARASASASAAADPQQSQDPSAAPSPGPSGDSQPKVDSSQVTIIGDSIVVATQPDLYDTMPDAQVDAEEGRTIDKVIPIVKSMASNGQLRKTVVISVAANSTFAPGQLEQILETLPQDSKLVVVTGFGPSNLTWIENSNSIIREFAQKNSSRVVLADWNSTIREELQKNPTLMTSDGVHPDLSGQVIYARVITEAVAKAQS
;
A
#
# COMPACT_ATOMS: atom_id res chain seq x y z
N LEU A 1 -5.16 -9.24 15.16
CA LEU A 1 -6.35 -8.80 15.91
C LEU A 1 -7.38 -8.22 14.93
N GLY A 2 -7.03 -7.27 14.09
CA GLY A 2 -7.93 -6.62 13.13
C GLY A 2 -8.68 -7.60 12.21
N ALA A 3 -8.02 -8.64 11.72
CA ALA A 3 -8.66 -9.68 10.90
C ALA A 3 -9.74 -10.48 11.66
N ALA A 4 -9.54 -10.70 12.97
CA ALA A 4 -10.51 -11.41 13.83
C ALA A 4 -11.68 -10.54 14.29
N THR A 5 -11.54 -9.23 14.28
CA THR A 5 -12.54 -8.25 14.71
C THR A 5 -13.17 -7.48 13.56
N PHE A 6 -12.89 -7.87 12.31
CA PHE A 6 -13.34 -7.20 11.09
C PHE A 6 -13.04 -5.69 11.06
N SER A 7 -11.89 -5.29 11.62
CA SER A 7 -11.46 -3.90 11.73
C SER A 7 -10.07 -3.65 11.10
N SER A 8 -9.56 -4.61 10.33
CA SER A 8 -8.20 -4.53 9.75
C SER A 8 -8.01 -3.30 8.85
N ASN A 9 -9.04 -2.87 8.12
CA ASN A 9 -9.00 -1.67 7.29
C ASN A 9 -8.79 -0.39 8.12
N TRP A 10 -9.53 -0.22 9.22
CA TRP A 10 -9.39 0.94 10.11
C TRP A 10 -8.08 0.91 10.89
N LEU A 11 -7.63 -0.27 11.32
CA LEU A 11 -6.32 -0.42 11.97
C LEU A 11 -5.18 -0.07 11.00
N SER A 12 -5.28 -0.46 9.72
CA SER A 12 -4.29 -0.07 8.71
C SER A 12 -4.24 1.45 8.50
N ILE A 13 -5.40 2.12 8.48
CA ILE A 13 -5.47 3.59 8.41
C ILE A 13 -4.82 4.23 9.63
N LEU A 14 -5.17 3.78 10.84
CA LEU A 14 -4.66 4.35 12.10
C LEU A 14 -3.15 4.13 12.29
N SER A 15 -2.63 3.02 11.78
CA SER A 15 -1.20 2.73 11.83
C SER A 15 -0.38 3.41 10.72
N GLY A 16 -1.04 4.18 9.84
CA GLY A 16 -0.35 4.85 8.73
C GLY A 16 0.18 3.91 7.65
N ASN A 17 -0.29 2.65 7.62
CA ASN A 17 0.16 1.68 6.61
C ASN A 17 -0.31 2.11 5.21
N ASP A 18 0.64 2.34 4.31
CA ASP A 18 0.32 2.63 2.92
C ASP A 18 0.19 1.33 2.12
N TYR A 19 -0.96 1.15 1.44
CA TYR A 19 -1.22 -0.02 0.61
C TYR A 19 -0.33 -0.05 -0.65
N PHE A 20 -0.06 1.12 -1.22
CA PHE A 20 0.58 1.26 -2.54
C PHE A 20 2.10 1.29 -2.47
N THR A 21 2.68 1.68 -1.32
CA THR A 21 4.12 1.83 -1.13
C THR A 21 4.70 0.82 -0.12
N GLN A 22 4.01 -0.32 0.08
CA GLN A 22 4.50 -1.36 0.99
C GLN A 22 5.76 -2.04 0.42
N THR A 23 6.89 -1.74 1.02
CA THR A 23 8.17 -2.44 0.77
C THR A 23 8.25 -3.75 1.57
N SER A 24 7.52 -3.83 2.69
CA SER A 24 7.43 -5.01 3.57
C SER A 24 5.97 -5.49 3.67
N PRO A 25 5.51 -6.36 2.76
CA PRO A 25 4.12 -6.78 2.73
C PRO A 25 3.74 -7.57 3.99
N GLN A 26 2.65 -7.16 4.64
CA GLN A 26 2.13 -7.83 5.82
C GLN A 26 1.27 -9.04 5.45
N LEU A 27 1.34 -10.11 6.25
CA LEU A 27 0.72 -11.41 5.97
C LEU A 27 -0.81 -11.33 5.73
N PHE A 28 -1.50 -10.41 6.37
CA PHE A 28 -2.97 -10.29 6.33
C PHE A 28 -3.43 -8.94 5.79
N THR A 29 -2.64 -8.29 4.94
CA THR A 29 -3.03 -7.01 4.33
C THR A 29 -4.34 -7.14 3.56
N ASN A 30 -4.54 -8.23 2.81
CA ASN A 30 -5.75 -8.47 2.03
C ASN A 30 -7.05 -8.57 2.84
N PHE A 31 -6.97 -8.73 4.17
CA PHE A 31 -8.15 -8.80 5.03
C PHE A 31 -8.88 -7.46 5.21
N TRP A 32 -8.29 -6.35 4.74
CA TRP A 32 -8.96 -5.04 4.79
C TRP A 32 -10.28 -5.03 4.02
N SER A 33 -10.32 -5.61 2.83
CA SER A 33 -11.55 -5.64 2.01
C SER A 33 -12.62 -6.54 2.61
N LEU A 34 -12.20 -7.70 3.17
CA LEU A 34 -13.10 -8.56 3.95
C LEU A 34 -13.68 -7.81 5.15
N ALA A 35 -12.89 -6.99 5.85
CA ALA A 35 -13.39 -6.20 6.95
C ALA A 35 -14.52 -5.25 6.50
N VAL A 36 -14.38 -4.60 5.35
CA VAL A 36 -15.43 -3.75 4.76
C VAL A 36 -16.70 -4.55 4.44
N GLU A 37 -16.55 -5.74 3.84
CA GLU A 37 -17.68 -6.63 3.53
C GLU A 37 -18.39 -7.13 4.80
N GLU A 38 -17.66 -7.59 5.80
CA GLU A 38 -18.22 -8.11 7.04
C GLU A 38 -18.93 -7.02 7.86
N GLN A 39 -18.35 -5.81 7.90
CA GLN A 39 -19.03 -4.64 8.47
C GLN A 39 -20.37 -4.39 7.75
N PHE A 40 -20.38 -4.49 6.43
CA PHE A 40 -21.59 -4.35 5.64
C PHE A 40 -22.60 -5.45 5.97
N TYR A 41 -22.18 -6.72 6.06
CA TYR A 41 -23.05 -7.86 6.36
C TYR A 41 -23.66 -7.79 7.77
N VAL A 42 -23.02 -7.14 8.71
CA VAL A 42 -23.57 -6.91 10.05
C VAL A 42 -24.53 -5.72 10.05
N ILE A 43 -24.13 -4.59 9.48
CA ILE A 43 -24.89 -3.33 9.54
C ILE A 43 -26.11 -3.40 8.63
N TRP A 44 -25.96 -3.96 7.43
CA TRP A 44 -26.98 -3.91 6.39
C TRP A 44 -28.31 -4.61 6.75
N PRO A 45 -28.34 -5.84 7.29
CA PRO A 45 -29.58 -6.47 7.73
C PRO A 45 -30.29 -5.70 8.83
N LEU A 46 -29.53 -5.13 9.78
CA LEU A 46 -30.09 -4.31 10.86
C LEU A 46 -30.75 -3.03 10.30
N LEU A 47 -30.06 -2.38 9.36
CA LEU A 47 -30.59 -1.20 8.68
C LEU A 47 -31.86 -1.55 7.87
N LEU A 48 -31.86 -2.68 7.15
CA LEU A 48 -33.04 -3.15 6.41
C LEU A 48 -34.24 -3.37 7.32
N VAL A 49 -34.06 -4.02 8.47
CA VAL A 49 -35.13 -4.22 9.44
C VAL A 49 -35.64 -2.89 9.97
N ALA A 50 -34.75 -1.99 10.39
CA ALA A 50 -35.12 -0.66 10.89
C ALA A 50 -35.90 0.14 9.83
N VAL A 51 -35.44 0.14 8.61
CA VAL A 51 -36.10 0.84 7.49
C VAL A 51 -37.44 0.20 7.14
N ALA A 52 -37.55 -1.14 7.13
CA ALA A 52 -38.82 -1.83 6.91
C ALA A 52 -39.88 -1.47 7.95
N LEU A 53 -39.48 -1.30 9.23
CA LEU A 53 -40.34 -0.88 10.31
C LEU A 53 -40.79 0.59 10.20
N ILE A 54 -39.86 1.48 9.80
CA ILE A 54 -40.11 2.93 9.73
C ILE A 54 -40.88 3.30 8.45
N LEU A 55 -40.44 2.80 7.29
CA LEU A 55 -40.95 3.23 5.99
C LEU A 55 -42.15 2.41 5.48
N GLN A 56 -42.65 1.43 6.24
CA GLN A 56 -43.89 0.71 5.96
C GLN A 56 -44.08 0.33 4.48
N ARG A 57 -43.11 -0.41 3.89
CA ARG A 57 -43.11 -0.84 2.47
C ARG A 57 -42.89 0.26 1.43
N ARG A 58 -42.46 1.45 1.77
CA ARG A 58 -42.11 2.52 0.80
C ARG A 58 -40.72 2.27 0.20
N TRP A 59 -40.56 1.12 -0.47
CA TRP A 59 -39.29 0.65 -1.04
C TRP A 59 -38.64 1.66 -2.04
N ARG A 60 -39.42 2.52 -2.69
CA ARG A 60 -38.91 3.59 -3.57
C ARG A 60 -38.11 4.63 -2.77
N LEU A 61 -38.61 5.03 -1.60
CA LEU A 61 -37.87 5.94 -0.73
C LEU A 61 -36.59 5.32 -0.21
N PHE A 62 -36.61 4.00 0.03
CA PHE A 62 -35.43 3.27 0.40
C PHE A 62 -34.40 3.22 -0.74
N ALA A 63 -34.82 2.93 -1.98
CA ALA A 63 -33.94 2.99 -3.16
C ALA A 63 -33.31 4.39 -3.33
N ILE A 64 -34.08 5.46 -3.13
CA ILE A 64 -33.56 6.82 -3.16
C ILE A 64 -32.53 7.05 -2.06
N ALA A 65 -32.81 6.62 -0.83
CA ALA A 65 -31.86 6.75 0.30
C ALA A 65 -30.56 6.00 0.02
N VAL A 66 -30.61 4.78 -0.53
CA VAL A 66 -29.43 4.02 -0.95
C VAL A 66 -28.68 4.76 -2.05
N GLY A 67 -29.37 5.30 -3.03
CA GLY A 67 -28.76 6.12 -4.09
C GLY A 67 -28.02 7.35 -3.54
N VAL A 68 -28.63 8.03 -2.55
CA VAL A 68 -27.97 9.13 -1.84
C VAL A 68 -26.70 8.67 -1.11
N LEU A 69 -26.74 7.50 -0.46
CA LEU A 69 -25.54 6.93 0.20
C LEU A 69 -24.43 6.55 -0.80
N VAL A 70 -24.78 6.05 -1.99
CA VAL A 70 -23.81 5.81 -3.09
C VAL A 70 -23.14 7.12 -3.49
N VAL A 71 -23.91 8.16 -3.75
CA VAL A 71 -23.40 9.49 -4.13
C VAL A 71 -22.55 10.08 -2.99
N PHE A 72 -22.99 9.95 -1.76
CA PHE A 72 -22.25 10.43 -0.59
C PHE A 72 -20.89 9.74 -0.44
N SER A 73 -20.85 8.39 -0.51
CA SER A 73 -19.61 7.62 -0.45
C SER A 73 -18.64 8.01 -1.58
N LEU A 74 -19.15 8.14 -2.81
CA LEU A 74 -18.36 8.55 -3.97
C LEU A 74 -17.84 9.99 -3.84
N THR A 75 -18.66 10.90 -3.29
CA THR A 75 -18.28 12.30 -3.05
C THR A 75 -17.17 12.39 -2.02
N ILE A 76 -17.31 11.72 -0.86
CA ILE A 76 -16.24 11.66 0.15
C ILE A 76 -14.95 11.10 -0.45
N SER A 77 -15.04 9.98 -1.18
CA SER A 77 -13.91 9.37 -1.83
C SER A 77 -13.20 10.33 -2.79
N THR A 78 -13.98 11.07 -3.61
CA THR A 78 -13.45 12.05 -4.57
C THR A 78 -12.80 13.25 -3.88
N VAL A 79 -13.44 13.79 -2.84
CA VAL A 79 -12.92 14.94 -2.08
C VAL A 79 -11.61 14.58 -1.37
N LEU A 80 -11.56 13.42 -0.74
CA LEU A 80 -10.34 12.94 -0.06
C LEU A 80 -9.22 12.64 -1.07
N ALA A 81 -9.54 12.05 -2.22
CA ALA A 81 -8.56 11.77 -3.28
C ALA A 81 -8.02 13.03 -3.95
N ALA A 82 -8.83 14.08 -4.06
CA ALA A 82 -8.42 15.38 -4.59
C ALA A 82 -7.64 16.23 -3.56
N GLY A 83 -7.80 15.95 -2.27
CA GLY A 83 -7.11 16.63 -1.19
C GLY A 83 -5.72 16.05 -0.87
N GLU A 84 -5.21 16.37 0.31
CA GLU A 84 -3.91 15.90 0.81
C GLU A 84 -4.00 14.54 1.53
N ALA A 85 -5.18 13.92 1.58
CA ALA A 85 -5.34 12.64 2.26
C ALA A 85 -4.52 11.54 1.57
N PRO A 86 -3.85 10.66 2.34
CA PRO A 86 -3.15 9.51 1.78
C PRO A 86 -4.10 8.66 0.93
N LEU A 87 -3.65 8.22 -0.25
CA LEU A 87 -4.47 7.42 -1.16
C LEU A 87 -4.96 6.13 -0.50
N SER A 88 -4.16 5.56 0.41
CA SER A 88 -4.51 4.41 1.23
C SER A 88 -5.71 4.66 2.15
N ARG A 89 -5.90 5.88 2.66
CA ARG A 89 -7.11 6.26 3.43
C ARG A 89 -8.36 6.17 2.57
N VAL A 90 -8.26 6.62 1.33
CA VAL A 90 -9.37 6.55 0.36
C VAL A 90 -9.68 5.10 -0.01
N TYR A 91 -8.63 4.28 -0.15
CA TYR A 91 -8.74 2.89 -0.55
C TYR A 91 -9.24 1.97 0.57
N TYR A 92 -8.76 2.14 1.80
CA TYR A 92 -9.13 1.29 2.95
C TYR A 92 -10.47 1.68 3.61
N GLY A 93 -10.92 2.93 3.48
CA GLY A 93 -12.06 3.43 4.22
C GLY A 93 -13.37 2.75 3.85
N THR A 94 -14.13 2.28 4.83
CA THR A 94 -15.47 1.74 4.59
C THR A 94 -16.39 2.80 4.00
N ASP A 95 -16.30 4.02 4.49
CA ASP A 95 -17.06 5.19 4.03
C ASP A 95 -16.75 5.58 2.57
N THR A 96 -15.51 5.41 2.15
CA THR A 96 -15.02 5.75 0.81
C THR A 96 -15.12 4.59 -0.19
N HIS A 97 -15.37 3.35 0.26
CA HIS A 97 -15.38 2.16 -0.59
C HIS A 97 -16.75 1.48 -0.69
N MET A 98 -17.71 1.83 0.20
CA MET A 98 -19.03 1.17 0.23
C MET A 98 -19.91 1.44 -0.99
N TYR A 99 -19.59 2.42 -1.85
CA TYR A 99 -20.38 2.71 -3.05
C TYR A 99 -20.56 1.49 -3.96
N GLY A 100 -19.58 0.59 -4.04
CA GLY A 100 -19.67 -0.65 -4.83
C GLY A 100 -20.76 -1.59 -4.30
N LEU A 101 -20.74 -1.88 -2.98
CA LEU A 101 -21.73 -2.72 -2.30
C LEU A 101 -23.14 -2.11 -2.38
N LEU A 102 -23.25 -0.81 -2.08
CA LEU A 102 -24.51 -0.08 -2.13
C LEU A 102 -25.08 0.00 -3.55
N SER A 103 -24.24 0.02 -4.60
CA SER A 103 -24.71 0.00 -5.97
C SER A 103 -25.39 -1.34 -6.33
N GLY A 104 -24.89 -2.46 -5.79
CA GLY A 104 -25.57 -3.75 -5.89
C GLY A 104 -26.93 -3.77 -5.18
N VAL A 105 -26.99 -3.16 -4.00
CA VAL A 105 -28.27 -2.97 -3.27
C VAL A 105 -29.23 -2.11 -4.08
N LEU A 106 -28.75 -0.99 -4.64
CA LEU A 106 -29.56 -0.12 -5.47
C LEU A 106 -30.17 -0.87 -6.65
N LEU A 107 -29.40 -1.72 -7.32
CA LEU A 107 -29.92 -2.58 -8.40
C LEU A 107 -31.07 -3.46 -7.90
N ALA A 108 -30.93 -4.13 -6.75
CA ALA A 108 -31.95 -5.00 -6.20
C ALA A 108 -33.26 -4.26 -5.89
N PHE A 109 -33.18 -3.01 -5.43
CA PHE A 109 -34.35 -2.19 -5.16
C PHE A 109 -34.89 -1.41 -6.37
N ALA A 110 -34.04 -1.16 -7.37
CA ALA A 110 -34.48 -0.51 -8.62
C ALA A 110 -35.29 -1.46 -9.50
N VAL A 111 -34.94 -2.74 -9.53
CA VAL A 111 -35.59 -3.76 -10.37
C VAL A 111 -36.04 -4.99 -9.58
N PRO A 112 -36.84 -4.83 -8.52
CA PRO A 112 -37.20 -5.94 -7.63
C PRO A 112 -37.95 -7.08 -8.33
N TRP A 113 -38.69 -6.76 -9.40
CA TRP A 113 -39.37 -7.78 -10.21
C TRP A 113 -38.42 -8.69 -10.97
N SER A 114 -37.20 -8.24 -11.25
CA SER A 114 -36.21 -9.02 -11.97
C SER A 114 -35.62 -10.18 -11.14
N LEU A 115 -35.85 -10.19 -9.84
CA LEU A 115 -35.40 -11.26 -8.93
C LEU A 115 -36.28 -12.51 -9.00
N TYR A 116 -37.40 -12.47 -9.69
CA TYR A 116 -38.33 -13.56 -9.80
C TYR A 116 -38.45 -14.04 -11.25
N PRO A 117 -38.59 -15.37 -11.48
CA PRO A 117 -38.80 -15.88 -12.83
C PRO A 117 -40.17 -15.43 -13.40
N PRO A 118 -40.30 -15.30 -14.72
CA PRO A 118 -41.52 -14.85 -15.38
C PRO A 118 -42.74 -15.71 -15.16
N THR A 119 -42.54 -16.96 -14.78
CA THR A 119 -43.59 -17.96 -14.50
C THR A 119 -44.20 -17.82 -13.10
N ASP A 120 -43.64 -16.98 -12.22
CA ASP A 120 -44.20 -16.78 -10.89
C ASP A 120 -45.48 -15.95 -10.95
N LYS A 121 -46.62 -16.55 -10.64
CA LYS A 121 -47.93 -15.91 -10.68
C LYS A 121 -48.08 -14.71 -9.78
N HIS A 122 -47.36 -14.67 -8.66
CA HIS A 122 -47.38 -13.53 -7.73
C HIS A 122 -46.77 -12.25 -8.32
N VAL A 123 -45.79 -12.40 -9.22
CA VAL A 123 -45.14 -11.29 -9.88
C VAL A 123 -45.97 -10.76 -11.06
N LEU A 124 -46.72 -11.65 -11.76
CA LEU A 124 -47.56 -11.25 -12.89
C LEU A 124 -48.67 -10.27 -12.53
N TYR A 125 -49.17 -10.29 -11.30
CA TYR A 125 -50.25 -9.39 -10.85
C TYR A 125 -49.78 -8.07 -10.25
N THR A 126 -48.51 -7.93 -9.90
CA THR A 126 -48.04 -6.76 -9.13
C THR A 126 -47.16 -5.79 -9.91
N VAL A 127 -46.60 -6.17 -11.04
CA VAL A 127 -45.62 -5.33 -11.78
C VAL A 127 -45.79 -5.46 -13.28
N SER A 128 -46.00 -4.32 -13.97
CA SER A 128 -45.91 -4.25 -15.43
C SER A 128 -44.47 -4.47 -15.87
N ARG A 129 -44.22 -5.55 -16.62
CA ARG A 129 -42.87 -5.87 -17.13
C ARG A 129 -42.57 -5.03 -18.35
N PRO A 130 -41.35 -4.46 -18.44
CA PRO A 130 -40.86 -3.88 -19.68
C PRO A 130 -40.53 -5.01 -20.65
N TYR A 131 -41.28 -5.09 -21.76
CA TYR A 131 -41.04 -6.05 -22.84
C TYR A 131 -40.43 -5.34 -24.08
N GLY A 132 -39.77 -6.10 -24.93
CA GLY A 132 -39.26 -5.62 -26.19
C GLY A 132 -37.97 -4.80 -26.08
N MET A 133 -38.03 -3.51 -26.35
CA MET A 133 -36.86 -2.65 -26.48
C MET A 133 -36.01 -2.56 -25.19
N VAL A 134 -36.66 -2.54 -24.01
CA VAL A 134 -35.95 -2.50 -22.71
C VAL A 134 -35.21 -3.82 -22.46
N THR A 135 -35.84 -4.96 -22.75
CA THR A 135 -35.17 -6.26 -22.62
C THR A 135 -34.00 -6.38 -23.59
N PHE A 136 -34.17 -5.93 -24.85
CA PHE A 136 -33.07 -5.89 -25.81
C PHE A 136 -31.92 -4.99 -25.33
N ALA A 137 -32.22 -3.78 -24.87
CA ALA A 137 -31.21 -2.86 -24.34
C ALA A 137 -30.44 -3.46 -23.16
N ARG A 138 -31.14 -4.11 -22.22
CA ARG A 138 -30.51 -4.79 -21.07
C ARG A 138 -29.57 -5.91 -21.51
N VAL A 139 -29.97 -6.73 -22.47
CA VAL A 139 -29.12 -7.79 -23.03
C VAL A 139 -27.87 -7.20 -23.70
N LEU A 140 -28.08 -6.19 -24.55
CA LEU A 140 -26.95 -5.52 -25.24
C LEU A 140 -25.97 -4.91 -24.24
N ILE A 141 -26.46 -4.15 -23.26
CA ILE A 141 -25.65 -3.57 -22.18
C ILE A 141 -24.84 -4.64 -21.46
N SER A 142 -25.45 -5.81 -21.16
CA SER A 142 -24.76 -6.86 -20.41
C SER A 142 -23.58 -7.46 -21.18
N TRP A 143 -23.74 -7.67 -22.49
CA TRP A 143 -22.64 -8.14 -23.34
C TRP A 143 -21.55 -7.08 -23.53
N VAL A 144 -21.94 -5.82 -23.76
CA VAL A 144 -21.00 -4.71 -23.87
C VAL A 144 -20.20 -4.56 -22.57
N CYS A 145 -20.86 -4.60 -21.41
CA CYS A 145 -20.20 -4.54 -20.11
C CYS A 145 -19.25 -5.72 -19.87
N LEU A 146 -19.65 -6.94 -20.25
CA LEU A 146 -18.78 -8.10 -20.13
C LEU A 146 -17.50 -7.96 -20.95
N PHE A 147 -17.63 -7.56 -22.22
CA PHE A 147 -16.47 -7.34 -23.07
C PHE A 147 -15.63 -6.12 -22.64
N ALA A 148 -16.25 -5.09 -22.06
CA ALA A 148 -15.53 -3.93 -21.55
C ALA A 148 -14.74 -4.23 -20.27
N LEU A 149 -15.18 -5.17 -19.43
CA LEU A 149 -14.45 -5.56 -18.20
C LEU A 149 -13.04 -6.12 -18.49
N ILE A 150 -12.86 -6.82 -19.63
CA ILE A 150 -11.56 -7.45 -19.97
C ILE A 150 -10.49 -6.39 -20.21
N PRO A 151 -10.62 -5.46 -21.19
CA PRO A 151 -9.63 -4.40 -21.39
C PRO A 151 -9.57 -3.46 -20.19
N TYR A 152 -10.69 -3.26 -19.49
CA TYR A 152 -10.70 -2.44 -18.28
C TYR A 152 -9.75 -3.01 -17.21
N ALA A 153 -9.80 -4.31 -16.94
CA ALA A 153 -8.90 -4.96 -15.97
C ALA A 153 -7.42 -4.91 -16.39
N VAL A 154 -7.13 -4.92 -17.70
CA VAL A 154 -5.75 -4.84 -18.22
C VAL A 154 -5.21 -3.41 -18.19
N LEU A 155 -6.07 -2.43 -18.49
CA LEU A 155 -5.68 -1.02 -18.60
C LEU A 155 -5.77 -0.25 -17.27
N ALA A 156 -6.38 -0.84 -16.25
CA ALA A 156 -6.54 -0.23 -14.96
C ALA A 156 -5.20 -0.07 -14.23
N HIS A 157 -4.82 1.16 -13.92
CA HIS A 157 -3.63 1.48 -13.14
C HIS A 157 -4.05 1.95 -11.75
N GLU A 158 -3.72 1.17 -10.73
CA GLU A 158 -4.14 1.39 -9.34
C GLU A 158 -3.60 2.70 -8.73
N SER A 159 -2.48 3.21 -9.24
CA SER A 159 -1.80 4.38 -8.68
C SER A 159 -2.35 5.74 -9.13
N ALA A 160 -3.28 5.79 -10.08
CA ALA A 160 -3.83 7.07 -10.55
C ALA A 160 -4.91 7.58 -9.57
N LYS A 161 -4.75 8.78 -9.04
CA LYS A 161 -5.73 9.45 -8.15
C LYS A 161 -7.15 9.48 -8.73
N PHE A 162 -7.29 9.51 -10.04
CA PHE A 162 -8.58 9.41 -10.73
C PHE A 162 -9.14 7.98 -10.68
N PHE A 163 -8.29 6.95 -10.83
CA PHE A 163 -8.73 5.56 -10.85
C PHE A 163 -9.34 5.13 -9.51
N ILE A 164 -8.85 5.61 -8.39
CA ILE A 164 -9.30 5.19 -7.05
C ILE A 164 -10.57 5.86 -6.62
N PRO A 165 -11.31 6.74 -6.97
CA PRO A 165 -12.75 6.54 -6.85
C PRO A 165 -13.41 6.13 -8.14
N TRP A 166 -13.15 6.81 -9.24
CA TRP A 166 -13.96 6.71 -10.46
C TRP A 166 -13.72 5.42 -11.24
N GLY A 167 -12.48 4.92 -11.24
CA GLY A 167 -12.18 3.65 -11.88
C GLY A 167 -12.85 2.49 -11.17
N LEU A 168 -12.72 2.39 -9.84
CA LEU A 168 -13.37 1.33 -9.06
C LEU A 168 -14.90 1.41 -9.14
N PHE A 169 -15.46 2.61 -9.16
CA PHE A 169 -16.89 2.80 -9.39
C PHE A 169 -17.30 2.38 -10.80
N GLY A 170 -16.50 2.70 -11.81
CA GLY A 170 -16.70 2.24 -13.19
C GLY A 170 -16.73 0.70 -13.30
N ALA A 171 -15.79 0.01 -12.64
CA ALA A 171 -15.80 -1.46 -12.55
C ALA A 171 -17.09 -1.99 -11.91
N SER A 172 -17.58 -1.34 -10.86
CA SER A 172 -18.85 -1.70 -10.20
C SER A 172 -20.04 -1.53 -11.14
N LEU A 173 -20.08 -0.44 -11.92
CA LEU A 173 -21.15 -0.21 -12.90
C LEU A 173 -21.11 -1.24 -14.04
N LEU A 174 -19.92 -1.57 -14.56
CA LEU A 174 -19.77 -2.62 -15.58
C LEU A 174 -20.25 -3.96 -15.04
N THR A 175 -19.89 -4.30 -13.80
CA THR A 175 -20.33 -5.54 -13.15
C THR A 175 -21.85 -5.59 -12.98
N ILE A 176 -22.47 -4.50 -12.56
CA ILE A 176 -23.93 -4.35 -12.48
C ILE A 176 -24.57 -4.52 -13.86
N GLY A 177 -23.95 -3.94 -14.89
CA GLY A 177 -24.36 -4.12 -16.27
C GLY A 177 -24.38 -5.59 -16.71
N VAL A 178 -23.40 -6.39 -16.31
CA VAL A 178 -23.38 -7.83 -16.56
C VAL A 178 -24.46 -8.55 -15.75
N ILE A 179 -24.55 -8.27 -14.44
CA ILE A 179 -25.48 -8.96 -13.51
C ILE A 179 -26.92 -8.79 -13.97
N GLN A 180 -27.33 -7.58 -14.38
CA GLN A 180 -28.73 -7.32 -14.78
C GLN A 180 -29.22 -8.18 -15.95
N GLY A 181 -28.33 -8.59 -16.87
CA GLY A 181 -28.68 -9.47 -17.99
C GLY A 181 -28.80 -10.95 -17.60
N MET A 182 -28.36 -11.31 -16.41
CA MET A 182 -28.44 -12.67 -15.87
C MET A 182 -29.60 -12.86 -14.89
N LEU A 183 -30.31 -11.79 -14.54
CA LEU A 183 -31.42 -11.87 -13.56
C LEU A 183 -32.53 -12.82 -14.05
N PRO A 184 -33.30 -13.44 -13.13
CA PRO A 184 -34.29 -14.46 -13.45
C PRO A 184 -35.36 -14.08 -14.47
N ASP A 185 -35.69 -12.79 -14.59
CA ASP A 185 -36.67 -12.28 -15.56
C ASP A 185 -36.15 -12.24 -17.01
N MET A 186 -34.85 -12.36 -17.22
CA MET A 186 -34.21 -12.26 -18.52
C MET A 186 -34.20 -13.63 -19.21
N VAL A 187 -35.29 -13.95 -19.95
CA VAL A 187 -35.48 -15.23 -20.66
C VAL A 187 -35.07 -15.19 -22.14
N ALA A 188 -34.54 -14.07 -22.63
CA ALA A 188 -34.05 -13.98 -24.00
C ALA A 188 -32.87 -14.93 -24.25
N GLY A 189 -32.79 -15.54 -25.46
CA GLY A 189 -31.75 -16.52 -25.78
C GLY A 189 -30.31 -16.01 -25.58
N ALA A 190 -30.07 -14.71 -25.86
CA ALA A 190 -28.77 -14.08 -25.62
C ALA A 190 -28.44 -13.92 -24.11
N SER A 191 -29.44 -13.79 -23.23
CA SER A 191 -29.23 -13.81 -21.76
C SER A 191 -28.95 -15.23 -21.29
N GLU A 192 -29.58 -16.24 -21.89
CA GLU A 192 -29.28 -17.64 -21.59
C GLU A 192 -27.87 -18.01 -22.06
N LEU A 193 -27.43 -17.52 -23.21
CA LEU A 193 -26.07 -17.69 -23.68
C LEU A 193 -25.06 -17.03 -22.70
N LEU A 194 -25.35 -15.81 -22.21
CA LEU A 194 -24.54 -15.12 -21.20
C LEU A 194 -24.41 -16.00 -19.92
N ARG A 195 -25.53 -16.53 -19.43
CA ARG A 195 -25.50 -17.44 -18.28
C ARG A 195 -24.69 -18.72 -18.57
N LYS A 196 -24.83 -19.33 -19.74
CA LYS A 196 -24.04 -20.51 -20.15
C LYS A 196 -22.54 -20.20 -20.21
N VAL A 197 -22.14 -19.06 -20.76
CA VAL A 197 -20.74 -18.61 -20.82
C VAL A 197 -20.17 -18.44 -19.41
N LEU A 198 -20.87 -17.73 -18.53
CA LEU A 198 -20.42 -17.49 -17.16
C LEU A 198 -20.58 -18.71 -16.23
N SER A 199 -21.41 -19.70 -16.62
CA SER A 199 -21.52 -20.99 -15.95
C SER A 199 -20.62 -22.08 -16.56
N PHE A 200 -19.64 -21.70 -17.41
CA PHE A 200 -18.63 -22.62 -17.90
C PHE A 200 -17.92 -23.30 -16.73
N PRO A 201 -17.80 -24.67 -16.71
CA PRO A 201 -17.40 -25.39 -15.51
C PRO A 201 -16.13 -24.88 -14.80
N PRO A 202 -15.04 -24.52 -15.51
CA PRO A 202 -13.87 -23.94 -14.87
C PRO A 202 -14.13 -22.59 -14.19
N LEU A 203 -14.93 -21.71 -14.82
CA LEU A 203 -15.29 -20.40 -14.22
C LEU A 203 -16.18 -20.61 -12.99
N LEU A 204 -17.14 -21.53 -13.08
CA LEU A 204 -18.00 -21.86 -11.95
C LEU A 204 -17.19 -22.47 -10.79
N TRP A 205 -16.21 -23.33 -11.10
CA TRP A 205 -15.31 -23.90 -10.11
C TRP A 205 -14.50 -22.81 -9.38
N ILE A 206 -13.91 -21.86 -10.12
CA ILE A 206 -13.19 -20.72 -9.55
C ILE A 206 -14.13 -19.86 -8.72
N GLY A 207 -15.30 -19.50 -9.25
CA GLY A 207 -16.29 -18.66 -8.56
C GLY A 207 -16.78 -19.25 -7.23
N GLN A 208 -16.99 -20.58 -7.18
CA GLN A 208 -17.39 -21.24 -5.93
C GLN A 208 -16.31 -21.22 -4.86
N ARG A 209 -15.04 -21.09 -5.24
CA ARG A 209 -13.86 -21.10 -4.37
C ARG A 209 -13.22 -19.73 -4.21
N SER A 210 -13.81 -18.71 -4.83
CA SER A 210 -13.23 -17.36 -4.86
C SER A 210 -12.90 -16.81 -3.48
N TYR A 211 -13.74 -17.09 -2.49
CA TYR A 211 -13.49 -16.72 -1.10
C TYR A 211 -12.23 -17.39 -0.53
N GLY A 212 -12.11 -18.70 -0.66
CA GLY A 212 -10.91 -19.43 -0.23
C GLY A 212 -9.65 -19.01 -1.01
N LEU A 213 -9.79 -18.80 -2.33
CA LEU A 213 -8.70 -18.29 -3.16
C LEU A 213 -8.23 -16.91 -2.67
N TYR A 214 -9.16 -16.00 -2.37
CA TYR A 214 -8.84 -14.67 -1.85
C TYR A 214 -8.18 -14.73 -0.47
N LEU A 215 -8.62 -15.61 0.41
CA LEU A 215 -8.02 -15.76 1.74
C LEU A 215 -6.57 -16.24 1.69
N TRP A 216 -6.27 -17.22 0.82
CA TRP A 216 -4.99 -17.93 0.85
C TRP A 216 -3.94 -17.37 -0.10
N HIS A 217 -4.31 -16.71 -1.22
CA HIS A 217 -3.34 -16.25 -2.21
C HIS A 217 -2.31 -15.28 -1.62
N TRP A 218 -2.76 -14.29 -0.86
CA TRP A 218 -1.89 -13.26 -0.31
C TRP A 218 -0.94 -13.79 0.76
N PRO A 219 -1.39 -14.48 1.83
CA PRO A 219 -0.48 -15.05 2.82
C PRO A 219 0.59 -15.98 2.20
N LEU A 220 0.21 -16.81 1.24
CA LEU A 220 1.16 -17.70 0.57
C LEU A 220 2.15 -16.92 -0.31
N ALA A 221 1.70 -15.88 -1.00
CA ALA A 221 2.57 -14.99 -1.77
C ALA A 221 3.55 -14.23 -0.87
N VAL A 222 3.10 -13.74 0.29
CA VAL A 222 3.93 -13.05 1.28
C VAL A 222 4.96 -14.00 1.89
N ILE A 223 4.57 -15.21 2.28
CA ILE A 223 5.51 -16.22 2.77
C ILE A 223 6.59 -16.52 1.72
N ALA A 224 6.19 -16.71 0.47
CA ALA A 224 7.14 -16.94 -0.62
C ALA A 224 8.04 -15.71 -0.86
N HIS A 225 7.54 -14.50 -0.69
CA HIS A 225 8.33 -13.26 -0.77
C HIS A 225 9.45 -13.24 0.28
N TYR A 226 9.14 -13.59 1.53
CA TYR A 226 10.15 -13.61 2.60
C TYR A 226 11.12 -14.79 2.51
N LEU A 227 10.72 -15.92 1.90
CA LEU A 227 11.60 -17.09 1.74
C LEU A 227 12.52 -16.99 0.52
N TYR A 228 12.07 -16.38 -0.57
CA TYR A 228 12.76 -16.41 -1.86
C TYR A 228 13.05 -15.02 -2.44
N GLY A 229 12.71 -13.96 -1.70
CA GLY A 229 12.89 -12.58 -2.14
C GLY A 229 11.79 -12.06 -3.09
N PRO A 230 11.85 -10.75 -3.42
CA PRO A 230 10.88 -10.11 -4.32
C PRO A 230 11.01 -10.62 -5.76
N ASP A 231 12.23 -10.88 -6.25
CA ASP A 231 12.56 -11.28 -7.62
C ASP A 231 12.60 -12.81 -7.81
N ARG A 232 11.66 -13.50 -7.14
CA ARG A 232 11.57 -14.96 -7.19
C ARG A 232 11.28 -15.49 -8.60
N SER A 233 11.81 -16.70 -8.90
CA SER A 233 11.66 -17.32 -10.21
C SER A 233 10.19 -17.59 -10.58
N PRO A 234 9.84 -17.61 -11.89
CA PRO A 234 8.50 -17.97 -12.36
C PRO A 234 8.01 -19.33 -11.85
N LEU A 235 8.92 -20.28 -11.63
CA LEU A 235 8.59 -21.59 -11.07
C LEU A 235 8.04 -21.48 -9.64
N ILE A 236 8.62 -20.64 -8.79
CA ILE A 236 8.14 -20.40 -7.44
C ILE A 236 6.75 -19.76 -7.48
N ASN A 237 6.52 -18.80 -8.37
CA ASN A 237 5.20 -18.19 -8.57
C ASN A 237 4.15 -19.22 -9.00
N LEU A 238 4.50 -20.14 -9.89
CA LEU A 238 3.63 -21.25 -10.31
C LEU A 238 3.33 -22.20 -9.15
N LEU A 239 4.33 -22.53 -8.31
CA LEU A 239 4.13 -23.35 -7.11
C LEU A 239 3.22 -22.66 -6.09
N VAL A 240 3.37 -21.36 -5.87
CA VAL A 240 2.49 -20.56 -4.99
C VAL A 240 1.06 -20.59 -5.52
N LEU A 241 0.87 -20.42 -6.84
CA LEU A 241 -0.45 -20.51 -7.46
C LEU A 241 -1.06 -21.91 -7.28
N ALA A 242 -0.31 -22.98 -7.56
CA ALA A 242 -0.75 -24.35 -7.39
C ALA A 242 -1.13 -24.65 -5.92
N LEU A 243 -0.32 -24.21 -4.98
CA LEU A 243 -0.58 -24.34 -3.55
C LEU A 243 -1.83 -23.56 -3.12
N THR A 244 -2.01 -22.34 -3.64
CA THR A 244 -3.22 -21.53 -3.40
C THR A 244 -4.47 -22.25 -3.87
N LEU A 245 -4.47 -22.81 -5.09
CA LEU A 245 -5.58 -23.59 -5.64
C LEU A 245 -5.87 -24.82 -4.78
N ALA A 246 -4.83 -25.56 -4.37
CA ALA A 246 -4.98 -26.75 -3.54
C ALA A 246 -5.56 -26.43 -2.16
N VAL A 247 -5.03 -25.43 -1.48
CA VAL A 247 -5.51 -25.03 -0.14
C VAL A 247 -6.92 -24.45 -0.21
N ALA A 248 -7.25 -23.68 -1.24
CA ALA A 248 -8.60 -23.16 -1.45
C ALA A 248 -9.61 -24.31 -1.70
N GLU A 249 -9.25 -25.36 -2.48
CA GLU A 249 -10.09 -26.55 -2.66
C GLU A 249 -10.31 -27.29 -1.35
N LEU A 250 -9.26 -27.49 -0.56
CA LEU A 250 -9.36 -28.14 0.75
C LEU A 250 -10.26 -27.32 1.70
N SER A 251 -10.05 -26.00 1.76
CA SER A 251 -10.88 -25.07 2.55
C SER A 251 -12.35 -25.15 2.13
N TYR A 252 -12.63 -25.05 0.83
CA TYR A 252 -13.98 -25.14 0.28
C TYR A 252 -14.66 -26.46 0.62
N ARG A 253 -13.95 -27.58 0.44
CA ARG A 253 -14.50 -28.92 0.60
C ARG A 253 -14.71 -29.32 2.06
N PHE A 254 -13.76 -29.01 2.92
CA PHE A 254 -13.74 -29.52 4.30
C PHE A 254 -14.20 -28.50 5.35
N VAL A 255 -14.19 -27.21 5.03
CA VAL A 255 -14.59 -26.14 5.97
C VAL A 255 -15.84 -25.42 5.48
N GLU A 256 -15.76 -24.77 4.32
CA GLU A 256 -16.83 -23.88 3.85
C GLU A 256 -18.13 -24.65 3.55
N THR A 257 -18.05 -25.70 2.73
CA THR A 257 -19.23 -26.47 2.33
C THR A 257 -19.93 -27.14 3.52
N PRO A 258 -19.25 -27.83 4.46
CA PRO A 258 -19.88 -28.37 5.65
C PRO A 258 -20.52 -27.31 6.54
N VAL A 259 -19.82 -26.18 6.79
CA VAL A 259 -20.35 -25.11 7.63
C VAL A 259 -21.58 -24.45 6.99
N ARG A 260 -21.56 -24.21 5.68
CA ARG A 260 -22.72 -23.66 4.95
C ARG A 260 -23.91 -24.61 4.94
N ARG A 261 -23.65 -25.93 4.90
CA ARG A 261 -24.71 -26.94 4.79
C ARG A 261 -25.31 -27.33 6.14
N TYR A 262 -24.50 -27.44 7.18
CA TYR A 262 -24.91 -27.98 8.49
C TYR A 262 -24.84 -26.95 9.62
N GLY A 263 -24.28 -25.77 9.38
CA GLY A 263 -23.97 -24.79 10.41
C GLY A 263 -22.88 -25.27 11.38
N PHE A 264 -22.34 -24.36 12.20
CA PHE A 264 -21.29 -24.69 13.17
C PHE A 264 -21.71 -25.81 14.15
N ARG A 265 -22.95 -25.74 14.67
CA ARG A 265 -23.49 -26.74 15.60
C ARG A 265 -23.65 -28.12 14.93
N GLY A 266 -24.07 -28.14 13.67
CA GLY A 266 -24.21 -29.38 12.90
C GLY A 266 -22.85 -30.02 12.63
N CYS A 267 -21.85 -29.24 12.25
CA CYS A 267 -20.48 -29.69 12.06
C CYS A 267 -19.89 -30.25 13.35
N ALA A 268 -20.02 -29.53 14.47
CA ALA A 268 -19.57 -30.02 15.77
C ALA A 268 -20.21 -31.35 16.17
N ARG A 269 -21.54 -31.50 15.93
CA ARG A 269 -22.25 -32.75 16.18
C ARG A 269 -21.77 -33.89 15.27
N MET A 270 -21.53 -33.58 13.99
CA MET A 270 -21.03 -34.58 13.02
C MET A 270 -19.64 -35.06 13.39
N VAL A 271 -18.74 -34.15 13.76
CA VAL A 271 -17.38 -34.48 14.25
C VAL A 271 -17.47 -35.31 15.54
N TRP A 272 -18.35 -34.93 16.48
CA TRP A 272 -18.57 -35.67 17.70
C TRP A 272 -19.10 -37.07 17.48
N GLN A 273 -20.08 -37.26 16.59
CA GLN A 273 -20.62 -38.56 16.20
C GLN A 273 -19.56 -39.43 15.49
N TRP A 274 -18.77 -38.81 14.58
CA TRP A 274 -17.69 -39.46 13.86
C TRP A 274 -16.61 -40.00 14.82
N LEU A 275 -16.30 -39.27 15.87
CA LEU A 275 -15.34 -39.65 16.91
C LEU A 275 -15.86 -40.83 17.80
N ARG A 276 -17.17 -40.86 18.04
CA ARG A 276 -17.77 -41.94 18.87
C ARG A 276 -17.89 -43.29 18.17
N THR A 277 -17.93 -43.28 16.84
CA THR A 277 -18.24 -44.50 16.06
C THR A 277 -17.02 -45.41 15.88
N ASP A 278 -15.79 -44.89 16.00
CA ASP A 278 -14.60 -45.70 15.75
C ASP A 278 -13.38 -45.07 16.44
N ARG A 279 -12.83 -45.81 17.41
CA ARG A 279 -11.64 -45.35 18.18
C ARG A 279 -10.39 -45.21 17.34
N MET A 280 -10.27 -45.92 16.20
CA MET A 280 -9.15 -45.74 15.27
C MET A 280 -9.10 -44.35 14.65
N LYS A 281 -10.22 -43.65 14.59
CA LYS A 281 -10.32 -42.27 14.09
C LYS A 281 -9.81 -41.19 15.08
N LEU A 282 -9.57 -41.59 16.33
CA LEU A 282 -8.92 -40.72 17.30
C LEU A 282 -7.47 -40.43 16.93
N VAL A 283 -6.80 -41.36 16.23
CA VAL A 283 -5.40 -41.19 15.81
C VAL A 283 -5.24 -40.00 14.84
N PRO A 284 -5.94 -39.92 13.69
CA PRO A 284 -5.81 -38.74 12.82
C PRO A 284 -6.30 -37.45 13.47
N LEU A 285 -7.30 -37.52 14.35
CA LEU A 285 -7.73 -36.34 15.10
C LEU A 285 -6.66 -35.85 16.08
N SER A 286 -6.07 -36.78 16.86
CA SER A 286 -5.00 -36.40 17.80
C SER A 286 -3.79 -35.81 17.05
N ILE A 287 -3.42 -36.38 15.90
CA ILE A 287 -2.39 -35.81 15.03
C ILE A 287 -2.79 -34.40 14.59
N THR A 288 -4.03 -34.20 14.12
CA THR A 288 -4.51 -32.88 13.69
C THR A 288 -4.51 -31.88 14.84
N VAL A 289 -4.97 -32.27 16.02
CA VAL A 289 -4.97 -31.41 17.21
C VAL A 289 -3.54 -31.07 17.65
N VAL A 290 -2.64 -32.06 17.64
CA VAL A 290 -1.21 -31.84 17.99
C VAL A 290 -0.55 -30.92 16.97
N VAL A 291 -0.74 -31.15 15.67
CA VAL A 291 -0.18 -30.30 14.62
C VAL A 291 -0.74 -28.88 14.71
N THR A 292 -2.06 -28.74 14.87
CA THR A 292 -2.70 -27.43 15.02
C THR A 292 -2.21 -26.74 16.29
N GLY A 293 -2.13 -27.44 17.40
CA GLY A 293 -1.59 -26.94 18.67
C GLY A 293 -0.12 -26.53 18.56
N ALA A 294 0.70 -27.32 17.87
CA ALA A 294 2.09 -26.99 17.58
C ALA A 294 2.21 -25.77 16.67
N CYS A 295 1.36 -25.65 15.66
CA CYS A 295 1.29 -24.44 14.82
C CYS A 295 0.89 -23.20 15.63
N PHE A 296 -0.10 -23.30 16.50
CA PHE A 296 -0.48 -22.20 17.41
C PHE A 296 0.65 -21.85 18.39
N ALA A 297 1.28 -22.85 19.01
CA ALA A 297 2.38 -22.64 19.93
C ALA A 297 3.59 -22.01 19.22
N SER A 298 3.98 -22.51 18.05
CA SER A 298 5.07 -21.93 17.26
C SER A 298 4.74 -20.52 16.77
N THR A 299 3.49 -20.25 16.39
CA THR A 299 3.05 -18.89 16.04
C THR A 299 3.10 -17.97 17.25
N ALA A 300 2.61 -18.41 18.40
CA ALA A 300 2.66 -17.63 19.64
C ALA A 300 4.11 -17.36 20.07
N MET A 301 5.00 -18.35 19.98
CA MET A 301 6.43 -18.18 20.22
C MET A 301 7.07 -17.22 19.21
N ALA A 302 6.77 -17.36 17.94
CA ALA A 302 7.26 -16.47 16.89
C ALA A 302 6.79 -15.02 17.11
N VAL A 303 5.52 -14.81 17.49
CA VAL A 303 4.99 -13.48 17.82
C VAL A 303 5.65 -12.92 19.08
N HIS A 304 5.92 -13.76 20.10
CA HIS A 304 6.58 -13.33 21.33
C HIS A 304 8.07 -13.00 21.11
N SER A 305 8.75 -13.73 20.24
CA SER A 305 10.15 -13.53 19.89
C SER A 305 10.37 -12.60 18.69
N ALA A 306 9.30 -12.22 17.99
CA ALA A 306 9.40 -11.31 16.86
C ALA A 306 9.93 -9.94 17.34
N PRO A 307 10.92 -9.37 16.65
CA PRO A 307 11.33 -8.00 16.92
C PRO A 307 10.11 -7.09 16.77
N GLN A 308 9.94 -6.16 17.70
CA GLN A 308 8.81 -5.22 17.68
C GLN A 308 8.84 -4.31 16.44
N MET A 309 10.02 -4.14 15.85
CA MET A 309 10.25 -3.37 14.63
C MET A 309 11.03 -4.19 13.60
N THR A 310 10.76 -3.96 12.34
CA THR A 310 11.58 -4.49 11.25
C THR A 310 12.98 -3.85 11.28
N SER A 311 13.97 -4.47 10.60
CA SER A 311 15.31 -3.90 10.49
C SER A 311 15.29 -2.48 9.88
N ALA A 312 14.43 -2.25 8.88
CA ALA A 312 14.21 -0.93 8.29
C ALA A 312 13.64 0.08 9.30
N GLN A 313 12.60 -0.30 10.04
CA GLN A 313 12.02 0.55 11.08
C GLN A 313 13.02 0.86 12.20
N THR A 314 13.84 -0.11 12.59
CA THR A 314 14.91 0.09 13.59
C THR A 314 15.95 1.08 13.08
N ALA A 315 16.35 0.99 11.82
CA ALA A 315 17.29 1.93 11.20
C ALA A 315 16.74 3.36 11.20
N VAL A 316 15.49 3.52 10.78
CA VAL A 316 14.80 4.83 10.76
C VAL A 316 14.64 5.40 12.17
N GLU A 317 14.26 4.59 13.15
CA GLU A 317 14.09 5.05 14.54
C GLU A 317 15.43 5.45 15.18
N ASN A 318 16.51 4.71 14.90
CA ASN A 318 17.86 5.08 15.32
C ASN A 318 18.31 6.42 14.69
N GLY A 319 18.01 6.60 13.39
CA GLY A 319 18.27 7.87 12.71
C GLY A 319 17.53 9.06 13.34
N LYS A 320 16.25 8.88 13.69
CA LYS A 320 15.45 9.90 14.40
C LYS A 320 16.04 10.25 15.76
N LYS A 321 16.45 9.26 16.55
CA LYS A 321 17.08 9.48 17.86
C LYS A 321 18.37 10.27 17.74
N ALA A 322 19.25 9.86 16.82
CA ALA A 322 20.50 10.57 16.58
C ALA A 322 20.28 12.04 16.16
N ALA A 323 19.27 12.29 15.31
CA ALA A 323 18.89 13.65 14.92
C ALA A 323 18.38 14.48 16.11
N GLN A 324 17.56 13.91 16.98
CA GLN A 324 17.02 14.59 18.17
C GLN A 324 18.12 14.89 19.19
N GLU A 325 18.99 13.93 19.51
CA GLU A 325 20.13 14.11 20.41
C GLU A 325 21.04 15.24 19.93
N ARG A 326 21.31 15.27 18.62
CA ARG A 326 22.13 16.35 18.05
C ARG A 326 21.45 17.72 18.09
N LEU A 327 20.14 17.78 17.84
CA LEU A 327 19.38 19.01 17.94
C LEU A 327 19.40 19.57 19.38
N GLN A 328 19.33 18.67 20.34
CA GLN A 328 19.40 19.01 21.78
C GLN A 328 20.78 19.48 22.16
N ALA A 329 21.85 18.79 21.75
CA ALA A 329 23.22 19.19 21.97
C ALA A 329 23.54 20.58 21.35
N LYS A 330 23.05 20.86 20.14
CA LYS A 330 23.15 22.18 19.52
C LYS A 330 22.42 23.28 20.30
N LYS A 331 21.25 22.98 20.87
CA LYS A 331 20.49 23.93 21.72
C LYS A 331 21.25 24.22 23.04
N GLU A 332 21.80 23.20 23.66
CA GLU A 332 22.56 23.30 24.89
C GLU A 332 23.87 24.08 24.69
N ALA A 333 24.58 23.78 23.59
CA ALA A 333 25.78 24.54 23.21
C ALA A 333 25.49 26.04 22.94
N ARG A 334 24.37 26.34 22.27
CA ARG A 334 23.90 27.73 22.07
C ARG A 334 23.53 28.42 23.39
N ALA A 335 22.84 27.72 24.28
CA ALA A 335 22.48 28.25 25.58
C ALA A 335 23.73 28.54 26.45
N SER A 336 24.71 27.64 26.43
CA SER A 336 26.00 27.83 27.11
C SER A 336 26.82 28.99 26.54
N ALA A 337 26.85 29.10 25.19
CA ALA A 337 27.54 30.24 24.53
C ALA A 337 26.84 31.58 24.83
N SER A 338 25.51 31.62 24.89
CA SER A 338 24.76 32.83 25.28
C SER A 338 24.96 33.18 26.76
N ALA A 339 25.08 32.18 27.64
CA ALA A 339 25.37 32.40 29.06
C ALA A 339 26.80 32.90 29.30
N SER A 340 27.79 32.39 28.55
CA SER A 340 29.17 32.85 28.60
C SER A 340 29.35 34.24 27.99
N ALA A 341 28.59 34.58 26.95
CA ALA A 341 28.62 35.91 26.34
C ALA A 341 27.97 37.01 27.24
N ALA A 342 27.14 36.60 28.21
CA ALA A 342 26.50 37.49 29.17
C ALA A 342 27.36 37.72 30.44
N ALA A 343 28.43 36.95 30.63
CA ALA A 343 29.19 36.91 31.88
C ALA A 343 30.53 37.63 31.87
N ASP A 344 31.13 38.07 30.73
CA ASP A 344 32.37 38.88 30.78
C ASP A 344 32.66 39.63 29.46
N PRO A 345 32.76 40.99 29.50
CA PRO A 345 33.17 41.77 28.31
C PRO A 345 34.67 42.11 28.29
N GLN A 346 35.55 41.33 28.94
CA GLN A 346 37.00 41.57 28.84
C GLN A 346 37.79 40.29 29.09
N GLN A 347 38.22 39.60 28.02
CA GLN A 347 39.58 39.09 27.89
C GLN A 347 39.81 38.51 26.48
N SER A 348 40.63 39.18 25.74
CA SER A 348 41.28 38.73 24.50
C SER A 348 42.42 37.75 24.83
N GLN A 349 42.73 36.86 23.85
CA GLN A 349 43.93 36.01 23.71
C GLN A 349 43.69 34.56 24.19
N ASP A 350 43.96 33.51 23.45
CA ASP A 350 44.97 33.17 22.45
C ASP A 350 44.52 31.83 21.74
N PRO A 351 44.64 31.63 20.43
CA PRO A 351 44.25 30.41 19.77
C PRO A 351 45.44 29.44 19.65
N SER A 352 45.61 28.55 20.60
CA SER A 352 46.59 27.46 20.43
C SER A 352 46.27 26.28 21.34
N ALA A 353 45.39 25.37 20.86
CA ALA A 353 45.40 23.96 21.21
C ALA A 353 44.56 23.20 20.19
N ALA A 354 45.17 22.70 19.12
CA ALA A 354 44.60 21.72 18.25
C ALA A 354 44.64 20.33 18.94
N PRO A 355 43.57 19.54 18.91
CA PRO A 355 43.64 18.11 19.25
C PRO A 355 44.31 17.37 18.10
N SER A 356 45.26 16.51 18.43
CA SER A 356 45.96 15.60 17.51
C SER A 356 45.05 14.70 16.73
N PRO A 357 45.33 14.40 15.45
CA PRO A 357 44.58 13.43 14.66
C PRO A 357 44.91 12.00 15.04
N GLY A 358 43.89 11.21 15.29
CA GLY A 358 43.95 9.74 15.28
C GLY A 358 44.25 9.19 13.87
N PRO A 359 44.65 7.93 13.71
CA PRO A 359 45.35 7.43 12.53
C PRO A 359 44.48 7.43 11.29
N SER A 360 45.03 7.95 10.22
CA SER A 360 44.52 8.08 8.86
C SER A 360 44.25 6.75 8.19
N GLY A 361 43.06 6.59 7.64
CA GLY A 361 42.79 5.70 6.54
C GLY A 361 41.87 6.41 5.56
N ASP A 362 42.25 6.51 4.32
CA ASP A 362 41.64 7.10 3.15
C ASP A 362 41.22 8.59 3.26
N SER A 363 41.79 9.40 2.38
CA SER A 363 41.51 10.85 2.26
C SER A 363 40.06 11.08 1.85
N GLN A 364 39.17 11.30 2.83
CA GLN A 364 37.82 11.78 2.56
C GLN A 364 37.85 13.10 1.78
N PRO A 365 37.02 13.28 0.76
CA PRO A 365 36.95 14.55 0.03
C PRO A 365 36.57 15.68 0.96
N LYS A 366 37.28 16.81 0.87
CA LYS A 366 37.09 17.98 1.74
C LYS A 366 35.80 18.69 1.34
N VAL A 367 34.74 18.58 2.17
CA VAL A 367 33.42 19.16 1.96
C VAL A 367 33.19 20.29 2.99
N ASP A 368 32.74 21.48 2.52
CA ASP A 368 32.18 22.49 3.42
C ASP A 368 30.73 22.14 3.76
N SER A 369 30.55 21.37 4.81
CA SER A 369 29.24 20.88 5.26
C SER A 369 28.30 22.00 5.73
N SER A 370 28.84 23.20 6.08
CA SER A 370 28.05 24.36 6.47
C SER A 370 27.23 24.94 5.30
N GLN A 371 27.60 24.60 4.06
CA GLN A 371 26.95 25.06 2.84
C GLN A 371 25.99 24.00 2.24
N VAL A 372 25.64 22.93 2.99
CA VAL A 372 24.84 21.80 2.48
C VAL A 372 23.48 21.76 3.14
N THR A 373 22.41 21.72 2.32
CA THR A 373 21.05 21.36 2.73
C THR A 373 20.68 20.02 2.10
N ILE A 374 20.26 19.05 2.89
CA ILE A 374 19.81 17.72 2.44
C ILE A 374 18.31 17.60 2.71
N ILE A 375 17.53 17.36 1.66
CA ILE A 375 16.08 17.11 1.75
C ILE A 375 15.82 15.68 1.29
N GLY A 376 15.26 14.85 2.17
CA GLY A 376 15.16 13.43 1.91
C GLY A 376 13.95 12.72 2.51
N ASP A 377 13.90 11.42 2.21
CA ASP A 377 12.89 10.46 2.67
C ASP A 377 13.40 9.60 3.84
N SER A 378 12.79 8.44 4.05
CA SER A 378 13.13 7.49 5.10
C SER A 378 14.56 6.96 5.01
N ILE A 379 15.15 6.89 3.81
CA ILE A 379 16.54 6.46 3.64
C ILE A 379 17.47 7.51 4.23
N VAL A 380 17.22 8.78 3.97
CA VAL A 380 17.99 9.87 4.59
C VAL A 380 17.77 9.89 6.10
N VAL A 381 16.55 9.66 6.58
CA VAL A 381 16.30 9.55 8.04
C VAL A 381 17.16 8.47 8.66
N ALA A 382 17.17 7.26 8.08
CA ALA A 382 17.96 6.13 8.57
C ALA A 382 19.48 6.40 8.55
N THR A 383 19.97 7.14 7.54
CA THR A 383 21.39 7.39 7.29
C THR A 383 21.89 8.68 7.95
N GLN A 384 21.04 9.40 8.69
CA GLN A 384 21.44 10.67 9.35
C GLN A 384 22.70 10.56 10.20
N PRO A 385 22.93 9.50 11.01
CA PRO A 385 24.18 9.37 11.77
C PRO A 385 25.41 9.45 10.87
N ASP A 386 25.46 8.62 9.82
CA ASP A 386 26.61 8.53 8.90
C ASP A 386 26.78 9.81 8.05
N LEU A 387 25.67 10.45 7.67
CA LEU A 387 25.70 11.76 7.00
C LEU A 387 26.29 12.85 7.90
N TYR A 388 26.00 12.83 9.19
CA TYR A 388 26.57 13.76 10.13
C TYR A 388 28.03 13.44 10.47
N ASP A 389 28.46 12.19 10.37
CA ASP A 389 29.86 11.83 10.54
C ASP A 389 30.71 12.38 9.39
N THR A 390 30.17 12.38 8.17
CA THR A 390 30.86 12.90 6.99
C THR A 390 30.63 14.41 6.76
N MET A 391 29.46 14.91 7.13
CA MET A 391 29.04 16.32 6.94
C MET A 391 28.42 16.89 8.22
N PRO A 392 29.23 17.18 9.24
CA PRO A 392 28.77 17.55 10.58
C PRO A 392 27.88 18.79 10.65
N ASP A 393 28.02 19.74 9.78
CA ASP A 393 27.24 21.00 9.80
C ASP A 393 26.12 21.02 8.75
N ALA A 394 25.89 19.93 8.04
CA ALA A 394 24.80 19.85 7.06
C ALA A 394 23.43 20.11 7.73
N GLN A 395 22.59 20.82 7.02
CA GLN A 395 21.19 20.99 7.37
C GLN A 395 20.40 19.84 6.74
N VAL A 396 19.85 18.97 7.57
CA VAL A 396 19.08 17.81 7.09
C VAL A 396 17.59 18.01 7.43
N ASP A 397 16.73 17.93 6.42
CA ASP A 397 15.29 17.91 6.51
C ASP A 397 14.79 16.62 5.85
N ALA A 398 14.50 15.61 6.64
CA ALA A 398 14.11 14.29 6.17
C ALA A 398 12.87 13.79 6.90
N GLU A 399 11.96 13.11 6.15
CA GLU A 399 10.70 12.59 6.67
C GLU A 399 10.36 11.26 5.96
N GLU A 400 9.84 10.29 6.71
CA GLU A 400 9.40 9.02 6.15
C GLU A 400 8.31 9.21 5.09
N GLY A 401 8.42 8.46 3.98
CA GLY A 401 7.43 8.51 2.90
C GLY A 401 7.36 9.84 2.15
N ARG A 402 8.41 10.70 2.27
CA ARG A 402 8.46 11.96 1.53
C ARG A 402 8.59 11.70 0.04
N THR A 403 7.72 12.34 -0.74
CA THR A 403 7.71 12.29 -2.21
C THR A 403 8.20 13.62 -2.81
N ILE A 404 8.52 13.60 -4.11
CA ILE A 404 8.97 14.81 -4.84
C ILE A 404 7.92 15.93 -4.80
N ASP A 405 6.63 15.61 -4.80
CA ASP A 405 5.55 16.59 -4.71
C ASP A 405 5.58 17.38 -3.38
N LYS A 406 6.03 16.73 -2.30
CA LYS A 406 6.23 17.39 -1.00
C LYS A 406 7.53 18.18 -0.94
N VAL A 407 8.55 17.77 -1.69
CA VAL A 407 9.85 18.47 -1.73
C VAL A 407 9.75 19.84 -2.40
N ILE A 408 8.99 19.95 -3.49
CA ILE A 408 8.87 21.20 -4.26
C ILE A 408 8.40 22.39 -3.38
N PRO A 409 7.30 22.28 -2.61
CA PRO A 409 6.90 23.39 -1.72
C PRO A 409 7.90 23.65 -0.59
N ILE A 410 8.59 22.62 -0.07
CA ILE A 410 9.63 22.77 0.95
C ILE A 410 10.77 23.63 0.40
N VAL A 411 11.30 23.27 -0.79
CA VAL A 411 12.37 24.04 -1.44
C VAL A 411 11.93 25.50 -1.68
N LYS A 412 10.71 25.72 -2.18
CA LYS A 412 10.16 27.08 -2.37
C LYS A 412 10.08 27.87 -1.06
N SER A 413 9.60 27.25 0.00
CA SER A 413 9.52 27.87 1.32
C SER A 413 10.91 28.21 1.89
N MET A 414 11.86 27.27 1.79
CA MET A 414 13.22 27.48 2.26
C MET A 414 13.94 28.56 1.44
N ALA A 415 13.73 28.63 0.13
CA ALA A 415 14.26 29.64 -0.75
C ALA A 415 13.73 31.05 -0.38
N SER A 416 12.40 31.18 -0.22
CA SER A 416 11.78 32.47 0.13
C SER A 416 12.21 33.01 1.51
N ASN A 417 12.56 32.09 2.43
CA ASN A 417 13.01 32.43 3.78
C ASN A 417 14.53 32.59 3.90
N GLY A 418 15.29 32.45 2.79
CA GLY A 418 16.75 32.54 2.81
C GLY A 418 17.42 31.39 3.61
N GLN A 419 16.76 30.25 3.72
CA GLN A 419 17.23 29.11 4.50
C GLN A 419 17.97 28.06 3.67
N LEU A 420 17.92 28.14 2.34
CA LEU A 420 18.67 27.27 1.46
C LEU A 420 20.15 27.61 1.46
N ARG A 421 20.96 26.58 1.50
CA ARG A 421 22.41 26.68 1.39
C ARG A 421 22.85 26.52 -0.07
N LYS A 422 24.13 26.78 -0.35
CA LYS A 422 24.67 26.77 -1.72
C LYS A 422 24.59 25.41 -2.41
N THR A 423 24.70 24.33 -1.67
CA THR A 423 24.56 22.98 -2.20
C THR A 423 23.29 22.34 -1.63
N VAL A 424 22.35 22.01 -2.48
CA VAL A 424 21.07 21.35 -2.11
C VAL A 424 21.06 19.92 -2.62
N VAL A 425 20.84 18.98 -1.73
CA VAL A 425 20.73 17.54 -2.04
C VAL A 425 19.28 17.13 -1.95
N ILE A 426 18.76 16.48 -3.00
CA ILE A 426 17.40 15.91 -3.05
C ILE A 426 17.50 14.38 -3.16
N SER A 427 16.93 13.69 -2.19
CA SER A 427 16.92 12.23 -2.11
C SER A 427 15.56 11.68 -1.68
N VAL A 428 14.69 11.45 -2.68
CA VAL A 428 13.32 10.94 -2.49
C VAL A 428 12.89 9.97 -3.61
N ALA A 429 13.85 9.44 -4.37
CA ALA A 429 13.56 8.61 -5.53
C ALA A 429 12.97 7.23 -5.16
N ALA A 430 13.20 6.76 -3.92
CA ALA A 430 12.61 5.51 -3.45
C ALA A 430 11.07 5.59 -3.28
N ASN A 431 10.55 6.77 -2.95
CA ASN A 431 9.12 7.00 -2.70
C ASN A 431 8.43 7.86 -3.79
N SER A 432 9.12 8.17 -4.89
CA SER A 432 8.62 9.12 -5.87
C SER A 432 8.58 8.54 -7.27
N THR A 433 7.44 8.76 -7.93
CA THR A 433 7.37 8.74 -9.39
C THR A 433 7.63 10.16 -9.88
N PHE A 434 8.80 10.39 -10.47
CA PHE A 434 9.14 11.70 -11.02
C PHE A 434 8.37 11.95 -12.31
N ALA A 435 7.80 13.15 -12.44
CA ALA A 435 7.21 13.63 -13.67
C ALA A 435 8.16 14.64 -14.36
N PRO A 436 8.12 14.73 -15.70
CA PRO A 436 8.87 15.76 -16.43
C PRO A 436 8.60 17.16 -15.89
N GLY A 437 9.62 17.98 -15.72
CA GLY A 437 9.52 19.37 -15.25
C GLY A 437 9.59 19.57 -13.75
N GLN A 438 9.50 18.51 -12.93
CA GLN A 438 9.55 18.66 -11.46
C GLN A 438 10.95 19.02 -10.95
N LEU A 439 11.99 18.41 -11.50
CA LEU A 439 13.38 18.73 -11.16
C LEU A 439 13.81 20.11 -11.72
N GLU A 440 13.34 20.46 -12.90
CA GLU A 440 13.49 21.79 -13.49
C GLU A 440 12.88 22.86 -12.56
N GLN A 441 11.68 22.62 -12.06
CA GLN A 441 11.02 23.55 -11.13
C GLN A 441 11.81 23.75 -9.82
N ILE A 442 12.45 22.69 -9.32
CA ILE A 442 13.35 22.79 -8.17
C ILE A 442 14.58 23.63 -8.55
N LEU A 443 15.24 23.31 -9.67
CA LEU A 443 16.45 24.01 -10.11
C LEU A 443 16.22 25.50 -10.37
N GLU A 444 15.08 25.87 -10.93
CA GLU A 444 14.64 27.25 -11.15
C GLU A 444 14.40 28.00 -9.84
N THR A 445 13.99 27.31 -8.79
CA THR A 445 13.76 27.89 -7.46
C THR A 445 15.08 28.20 -6.73
N LEU A 446 16.17 27.48 -7.06
CA LEU A 446 17.46 27.67 -6.43
C LEU A 446 18.18 28.95 -6.95
N PRO A 447 18.92 29.68 -6.08
CA PRO A 447 19.80 30.76 -6.50
C PRO A 447 20.74 30.32 -7.64
N GLN A 448 21.12 31.28 -8.51
CA GLN A 448 21.93 30.99 -9.71
C GLN A 448 23.32 30.42 -9.39
N ASP A 449 23.89 30.76 -8.25
CA ASP A 449 25.18 30.29 -7.75
C ASP A 449 25.07 28.97 -6.96
N SER A 450 23.85 28.44 -6.77
CA SER A 450 23.63 27.19 -6.05
C SER A 450 23.75 25.97 -6.97
N LYS A 451 24.22 24.86 -6.40
CA LYS A 451 24.32 23.56 -7.02
C LYS A 451 23.26 22.62 -6.46
N LEU A 452 22.74 21.78 -7.33
CA LEU A 452 21.77 20.72 -6.99
C LEU A 452 22.44 19.35 -7.10
N VAL A 453 22.36 18.56 -6.06
CA VAL A 453 22.72 17.12 -6.08
C VAL A 453 21.42 16.31 -6.07
N VAL A 454 21.25 15.42 -7.04
CA VAL A 454 20.08 14.54 -7.11
C VAL A 454 20.52 13.10 -6.95
N VAL A 455 19.87 12.39 -6.01
CA VAL A 455 20.21 11.00 -5.65
C VAL A 455 19.26 10.04 -6.36
N THR A 456 19.82 9.00 -7.04
CA THR A 456 19.02 7.93 -7.61
C THR A 456 18.48 7.01 -6.52
N GLY A 457 17.33 6.37 -6.77
CA GLY A 457 16.75 5.37 -5.89
C GLY A 457 17.21 3.95 -6.19
N PHE A 458 17.12 3.07 -5.20
CA PHE A 458 17.31 1.63 -5.37
C PHE A 458 16.17 0.87 -4.69
N GLY A 459 15.78 -0.25 -5.26
CA GLY A 459 14.76 -1.13 -4.72
C GLY A 459 14.51 -2.36 -5.59
N PRO A 460 13.68 -3.29 -5.12
CA PRO A 460 13.26 -4.47 -5.86
C PRO A 460 12.61 -4.15 -7.21
N SER A 461 12.69 -5.06 -8.17
CA SER A 461 12.22 -4.86 -9.55
C SER A 461 10.71 -4.63 -9.68
N ASN A 462 9.92 -5.04 -8.70
CA ASN A 462 8.49 -4.74 -8.63
C ASN A 462 8.18 -3.27 -8.35
N LEU A 463 9.15 -2.49 -7.84
CA LEU A 463 9.03 -1.04 -7.65
C LEU A 463 9.46 -0.30 -8.94
N THR A 464 8.66 -0.49 -9.99
CA THR A 464 8.98 -0.04 -11.35
C THR A 464 9.15 1.47 -11.48
N TRP A 465 8.53 2.25 -10.58
CA TRP A 465 8.67 3.71 -10.56
C TRP A 465 10.11 4.17 -10.24
N ILE A 466 10.90 3.37 -9.50
CA ILE A 466 12.28 3.73 -9.13
C ILE A 466 13.15 3.83 -10.37
N GLU A 467 13.10 2.83 -11.27
CA GLU A 467 13.90 2.86 -12.50
C GLU A 467 13.44 3.95 -13.46
N ASN A 468 12.13 4.22 -13.56
CA ASN A 468 11.61 5.33 -14.33
C ASN A 468 12.11 6.67 -13.78
N SER A 469 12.06 6.84 -12.45
CA SER A 469 12.56 8.05 -11.80
C SER A 469 14.07 8.21 -11.96
N ASN A 470 14.84 7.11 -11.84
CA ASN A 470 16.28 7.10 -12.09
C ASN A 470 16.63 7.55 -13.52
N SER A 471 15.86 7.12 -14.51
CA SER A 471 16.07 7.54 -15.91
C SER A 471 15.89 9.05 -16.06
N ILE A 472 14.81 9.61 -15.48
CA ILE A 472 14.54 11.05 -15.48
C ILE A 472 15.66 11.82 -14.74
N ILE A 473 16.09 11.33 -13.57
CA ILE A 473 17.16 11.93 -12.76
C ILE A 473 18.48 11.97 -13.55
N ARG A 474 18.86 10.87 -14.20
CA ARG A 474 20.12 10.81 -14.99
C ARG A 474 20.07 11.74 -16.18
N GLU A 475 18.97 11.75 -16.94
CA GLU A 475 18.77 12.65 -18.08
C GLU A 475 18.83 14.12 -17.65
N PHE A 476 18.12 14.45 -16.58
CA PHE A 476 18.12 15.79 -16.01
C PHE A 476 19.52 16.26 -15.57
N ALA A 477 20.25 15.39 -14.85
CA ALA A 477 21.61 15.71 -14.40
C ALA A 477 22.58 15.88 -15.59
N GLN A 478 22.47 15.07 -16.63
CA GLN A 478 23.27 15.19 -17.83
C GLN A 478 22.99 16.49 -18.57
N LYS A 479 21.71 16.84 -18.73
CA LYS A 479 21.29 18.06 -19.43
C LYS A 479 21.69 19.35 -18.69
N ASN A 480 21.76 19.31 -17.37
CA ASN A 480 22.02 20.46 -16.49
C ASN A 480 23.39 20.34 -15.78
N SER A 481 24.37 19.69 -16.36
CA SER A 481 25.66 19.31 -15.73
C SER A 481 26.48 20.46 -15.16
N SER A 482 26.23 21.72 -15.60
CA SER A 482 26.84 22.91 -15.04
C SER A 482 26.35 23.28 -13.62
N ARG A 483 25.13 22.89 -13.26
CA ARG A 483 24.50 23.19 -11.98
C ARG A 483 24.04 21.96 -11.20
N VAL A 484 23.98 20.78 -11.85
CA VAL A 484 23.43 19.56 -11.27
C VAL A 484 24.49 18.47 -11.23
N VAL A 485 24.66 17.83 -10.10
CA VAL A 485 25.54 16.67 -9.90
C VAL A 485 24.68 15.45 -9.55
N LEU A 486 24.98 14.34 -10.20
CA LEU A 486 24.34 13.04 -9.93
C LEU A 486 25.05 12.33 -8.78
N ALA A 487 24.31 11.91 -7.76
CA ALA A 487 24.71 10.94 -6.77
C ALA A 487 24.07 9.59 -7.15
N ASP A 488 24.82 8.75 -7.88
CA ASP A 488 24.25 7.51 -8.45
C ASP A 488 24.30 6.36 -7.45
N TRP A 489 23.46 6.43 -6.43
CA TRP A 489 23.25 5.38 -5.46
C TRP A 489 22.85 4.04 -6.10
N ASN A 490 21.95 4.08 -7.10
CA ASN A 490 21.47 2.87 -7.78
C ASN A 490 22.60 2.04 -8.36
N SER A 491 23.50 2.67 -9.11
CA SER A 491 24.63 1.95 -9.72
C SER A 491 25.62 1.48 -8.65
N THR A 492 25.95 2.32 -7.69
CA THR A 492 26.91 2.00 -6.62
C THR A 492 26.43 0.82 -5.78
N ILE A 493 25.18 0.83 -5.32
CA ILE A 493 24.71 -0.28 -4.48
C ILE A 493 24.55 -1.59 -5.24
N ARG A 494 24.20 -1.55 -6.53
CA ARG A 494 24.19 -2.76 -7.38
C ARG A 494 25.55 -3.42 -7.48
N GLU A 495 26.60 -2.65 -7.64
CA GLU A 495 27.98 -3.16 -7.67
C GLU A 495 28.41 -3.71 -6.30
N GLU A 496 28.09 -3.01 -5.22
CA GLU A 496 28.45 -3.44 -3.87
C GLU A 496 27.68 -4.70 -3.43
N LEU A 497 26.41 -4.85 -3.84
CA LEU A 497 25.60 -6.05 -3.58
C LEU A 497 26.16 -7.31 -4.27
N GLN A 498 26.93 -7.18 -5.37
CA GLN A 498 27.62 -8.32 -5.96
C GLN A 498 28.75 -8.83 -5.06
N LYS A 499 29.33 -7.96 -4.23
CA LYS A 499 30.41 -8.28 -3.30
C LYS A 499 29.86 -8.71 -1.93
N ASN A 500 28.82 -8.03 -1.47
CA ASN A 500 28.15 -8.28 -0.19
C ASN A 500 26.62 -8.17 -0.35
N PRO A 501 25.90 -9.29 -0.42
CA PRO A 501 24.44 -9.29 -0.62
C PRO A 501 23.63 -8.83 0.59
N THR A 502 24.25 -8.53 1.73
CA THR A 502 23.55 -8.16 2.98
C THR A 502 23.48 -6.65 3.25
N LEU A 503 23.87 -5.82 2.30
CA LEU A 503 23.92 -4.34 2.46
C LEU A 503 22.55 -3.65 2.52
N MET A 504 21.47 -4.40 2.26
CA MET A 504 20.10 -3.89 2.33
C MET A 504 19.32 -4.62 3.40
N THR A 505 18.37 -3.93 4.02
CA THR A 505 17.39 -4.56 4.92
C THR A 505 16.46 -5.50 4.14
N SER A 506 15.64 -6.26 4.85
CA SER A 506 14.76 -7.28 4.24
C SER A 506 13.74 -6.72 3.24
N ASP A 507 13.51 -5.40 3.22
CA ASP A 507 12.62 -4.76 2.26
C ASP A 507 13.29 -4.47 0.89
N GLY A 508 14.63 -4.58 0.84
CA GLY A 508 15.42 -4.33 -0.37
C GLY A 508 15.49 -2.85 -0.79
N VAL A 509 14.98 -1.92 0.04
CA VAL A 509 14.96 -0.47 -0.23
C VAL A 509 15.85 0.29 0.74
N HIS A 510 15.73 0.01 2.04
CA HIS A 510 16.55 0.65 3.06
C HIS A 510 17.91 -0.03 3.18
N PRO A 511 19.01 0.72 3.17
CA PRO A 511 20.32 0.15 3.46
C PRO A 511 20.41 -0.33 4.91
N ASP A 512 21.13 -1.44 5.14
CA ASP A 512 21.54 -1.86 6.48
C ASP A 512 22.64 -0.93 7.04
N LEU A 513 23.16 -1.18 8.24
CA LEU A 513 24.19 -0.35 8.85
C LEU A 513 25.43 -0.17 7.97
N SER A 514 25.85 -1.20 7.23
CA SER A 514 27.00 -1.12 6.32
C SER A 514 26.65 -0.38 5.02
N GLY A 515 25.44 -0.60 4.53
CA GLY A 515 24.89 0.10 3.37
C GLY A 515 24.69 1.59 3.61
N GLN A 516 24.34 2.00 4.85
CA GLN A 516 24.20 3.41 5.26
C GLN A 516 25.52 4.18 5.12
N VAL A 517 26.64 3.59 5.52
CA VAL A 517 27.96 4.18 5.34
C VAL A 517 28.27 4.40 3.84
N ILE A 518 27.92 3.45 3.00
CA ILE A 518 28.11 3.56 1.54
C ILE A 518 27.21 4.67 0.97
N TYR A 519 25.97 4.74 1.42
CA TYR A 519 25.02 5.78 1.00
C TYR A 519 25.50 7.19 1.36
N ALA A 520 25.95 7.38 2.61
CA ALA A 520 26.51 8.65 3.06
C ALA A 520 27.76 9.02 2.26
N ARG A 521 28.64 8.06 1.93
CA ARG A 521 29.79 8.27 1.07
C ARG A 521 29.40 8.76 -0.32
N VAL A 522 28.42 8.12 -0.98
CA VAL A 522 27.94 8.51 -2.32
C VAL A 522 27.44 9.96 -2.33
N ILE A 523 26.69 10.35 -1.31
CA ILE A 523 26.20 11.73 -1.19
C ILE A 523 27.37 12.69 -0.94
N THR A 524 28.30 12.35 -0.04
CA THR A 524 29.43 13.20 0.31
C THR A 524 30.35 13.44 -0.89
N GLU A 525 30.64 12.41 -1.68
CA GLU A 525 31.42 12.51 -2.91
C GLU A 525 30.73 13.41 -3.96
N ALA A 526 29.40 13.26 -4.12
CA ALA A 526 28.64 14.10 -5.03
C ALA A 526 28.61 15.58 -4.57
N VAL A 527 28.51 15.82 -3.27
CA VAL A 527 28.58 17.17 -2.69
C VAL A 527 29.97 17.79 -2.89
N ALA A 528 31.05 17.03 -2.65
CA ALA A 528 32.42 17.50 -2.91
C ALA A 528 32.60 17.90 -4.38
N LYS A 529 32.07 17.09 -5.31
CA LYS A 529 32.07 17.41 -6.75
C LYS A 529 31.23 18.66 -7.07
N ALA A 530 30.15 18.91 -6.35
CA ALA A 530 29.32 20.09 -6.55
C ALA A 530 29.98 21.36 -6.04
N GLN A 531 30.88 21.25 -5.06
CA GLN A 531 31.61 22.37 -4.45
C GLN A 531 32.97 22.64 -5.11
N SER A 532 33.50 21.70 -5.91
CA SER A 532 34.69 21.89 -6.75
C SER A 532 34.36 22.70 -8.00
#